data_a278a66910c5aa2b9bf26842bd6dd1cd
#
_entry.id   a278a66910c5aa2b9bf26842bd6dd1cd
#
_cell.length_a   1.000
_cell.length_b   1.000
_cell.length_c   1.000
_cell.angle_alpha   90.00
_cell.angle_beta   90.00
_cell.angle_gamma   90.00
#
_symmetry.space_group_name_H-M   'P 1'
#
loop_
_entity.id
_entity.type
_entity.pdbx_description
1 polymer ?
#
loop_
_entity_poly.entity_id
_entity_poly.type
_entity_poly.pdbx_seq_one_letter_code
_entity_poly.pdbx_strand_id
1 'polypeptide(L)'
;MTALATQHTRLVRTMRSWQGALSISFAAALLAGCTTTPRVDAVLGPAEAERRQSAHESVVGLGLRDCSAPPWGLQGRVAVSTGGEGGSGRIDWTQGAGRYEITLSAPVTRQSWRLSGGQGGARLDGVEGGPRTGPDADALLRDATRWEIPVAALGCWIRGGRADGARCGEATLRFNGGADGRLVRLVQDGWTIDYTAWRSPTASTPALPQRLVATRGDARVRVVVDDWSAP
;
A
#
# COMPACT_ATOMS: atom_id res chain seq x y z
N MET A 1 78.42 -57.43 35.02
CA MET A 1 78.18 -58.74 35.65
C MET A 1 76.74 -59.04 35.26
N THR A 2 76.67 -60.01 34.37
CA THR A 2 75.83 -61.21 34.36
C THR A 2 74.33 -60.96 34.21
N ALA A 3 73.75 -61.22 33.10
CA ALA A 3 73.51 -62.43 32.35
C ALA A 3 72.01 -62.76 32.43
N LEU A 4 71.50 -63.01 31.22
CA LEU A 4 70.73 -64.17 30.78
C LEU A 4 69.33 -64.30 31.41
N ALA A 5 68.29 -64.75 30.71
CA ALA A 5 68.04 -65.37 29.45
C ALA A 5 66.50 -65.59 29.33
N THR A 6 65.99 -65.44 28.16
CA THR A 6 65.28 -66.45 27.40
C THR A 6 64.15 -67.22 28.08
N GLN A 7 62.96 -67.19 27.56
CA GLN A 7 62.27 -68.27 26.78
C GLN A 7 60.80 -67.94 26.59
N HIS A 8 60.38 -67.90 25.36
CA HIS A 8 59.45 -68.72 24.66
C HIS A 8 58.30 -69.36 25.46
N THR A 9 57.12 -69.14 25.09
CA THR A 9 56.27 -70.21 24.58
C THR A 9 54.92 -69.71 24.08
N ARG A 10 54.61 -70.02 22.88
CA ARG A 10 53.37 -70.08 22.11
C ARG A 10 52.12 -70.49 22.91
N LEU A 11 50.98 -70.01 22.46
CA LEU A 11 49.79 -70.77 22.05
C LEU A 11 48.64 -69.71 21.85
N VAL A 12 48.28 -69.39 20.63
CA VAL A 12 47.28 -70.03 19.75
C VAL A 12 45.85 -69.96 20.28
N ARG A 13 45.09 -69.18 19.49
CA ARG A 13 43.70 -69.47 19.13
C ARG A 13 42.63 -69.14 20.15
N THR A 14 41.84 -68.05 19.86
CA THR A 14 40.52 -68.31 19.30
C THR A 14 39.96 -66.97 18.76
N MET A 15 39.66 -67.02 17.48
CA MET A 15 38.73 -66.09 16.80
C MET A 15 37.40 -66.19 17.51
N ARG A 16 36.85 -65.05 17.83
CA ARG A 16 35.40 -64.92 17.82
C ARG A 16 35.00 -63.47 17.45
N SER A 17 34.53 -63.44 16.25
CA SER A 17 33.78 -62.34 15.60
C SER A 17 32.78 -61.65 16.53
N TRP A 18 32.94 -60.38 16.68
CA TRP A 18 31.81 -59.46 16.89
C TRP A 18 32.02 -58.25 16.02
N GLN A 19 31.73 -58.46 14.76
CA GLN A 19 31.38 -57.40 13.85
C GLN A 19 29.89 -57.16 14.04
N GLY A 20 29.52 -55.90 14.13
CA GLY A 20 28.17 -55.51 13.94
C GLY A 20 27.47 -54.94 15.15
N ALA A 21 27.59 -53.62 15.38
CA ALA A 21 26.54 -52.74 15.89
C ALA A 21 27.10 -51.41 16.37
N LEU A 22 27.63 -50.57 15.48
CA LEU A 22 27.91 -49.15 15.80
C LEU A 22 28.08 -48.33 14.51
N SER A 23 27.06 -48.27 13.69
CA SER A 23 27.09 -47.39 12.51
C SER A 23 25.71 -47.10 11.95
N ILE A 24 24.71 -46.83 12.78
CA ILE A 24 23.43 -46.25 12.33
C ILE A 24 22.89 -45.38 13.46
N SER A 25 23.42 -44.18 13.63
CA SER A 25 22.81 -43.17 14.48
C SER A 25 23.40 -41.78 14.25
N PHE A 26 23.74 -41.40 13.02
CA PHE A 26 24.22 -40.01 12.76
C PHE A 26 23.76 -39.42 11.42
N ALA A 27 22.65 -39.87 10.90
CA ALA A 27 22.14 -39.40 9.62
C ALA A 27 20.68 -38.88 9.67
N ALA A 28 20.16 -38.55 10.86
CA ALA A 28 18.76 -38.12 10.99
C ALA A 28 18.58 -36.66 11.49
N ALA A 29 19.61 -35.80 11.48
CA ALA A 29 19.54 -34.48 12.08
C ALA A 29 19.75 -33.30 11.09
N LEU A 30 19.60 -33.47 9.79
CA LEU A 30 19.81 -32.40 8.81
C LEU A 30 18.64 -32.17 7.84
N LEU A 31 17.41 -32.47 8.23
CA LEU A 31 16.20 -32.09 7.52
C LEU A 31 15.33 -31.15 8.38
N ALA A 32 15.95 -30.23 9.11
CA ALA A 32 15.27 -29.03 9.51
C ALA A 32 15.16 -28.14 8.26
N GLY A 33 14.41 -28.61 7.25
CA GLY A 33 14.00 -27.81 6.12
C GLY A 33 13.27 -26.60 6.67
N CYS A 34 13.72 -25.39 6.30
CA CYS A 34 12.98 -24.17 6.47
C CYS A 34 11.61 -24.38 5.81
N THR A 35 10.62 -24.83 6.56
CA THR A 35 9.24 -24.67 6.18
C THR A 35 8.96 -23.20 6.28
N THR A 36 9.17 -22.46 5.20
CA THR A 36 8.50 -21.19 4.98
C THR A 36 7.00 -21.51 4.97
N THR A 37 6.40 -21.51 6.15
CA THR A 37 4.94 -21.47 6.24
C THR A 37 4.49 -20.30 5.39
N PRO A 38 3.65 -20.49 4.35
CA PRO A 38 3.05 -19.39 3.65
C PRO A 38 2.38 -18.53 4.73
N ARG A 39 2.79 -17.27 4.79
CA ARG A 39 2.19 -16.30 5.71
C ARG A 39 0.74 -16.19 5.25
N VAL A 40 -0.15 -16.90 5.91
CA VAL A 40 -1.58 -16.69 5.76
C VAL A 40 -1.78 -15.26 6.23
N ASP A 41 -2.19 -14.37 5.32
CA ASP A 41 -2.57 -13.01 5.70
C ASP A 41 -3.63 -13.14 6.78
N ALA A 42 -3.24 -12.94 8.02
CA ALA A 42 -4.16 -13.02 9.13
C ALA A 42 -5.19 -11.90 8.92
N VAL A 43 -6.41 -12.28 8.61
CA VAL A 43 -7.51 -11.34 8.51
C VAL A 43 -7.72 -10.77 9.90
N LEU A 44 -7.46 -9.47 10.07
CA LEU A 44 -7.68 -8.81 11.35
C LEU A 44 -9.16 -8.86 11.71
N GLY A 45 -9.45 -9.09 12.97
CA GLY A 45 -10.81 -8.95 13.48
C GLY A 45 -11.30 -7.49 13.33
N PRO A 46 -12.61 -7.26 13.18
CA PRO A 46 -13.16 -5.93 12.91
C PRO A 46 -12.72 -4.85 13.90
N ALA A 47 -12.66 -5.17 15.19
CA ALA A 47 -12.26 -4.22 16.23
C ALA A 47 -10.77 -3.82 16.13
N GLU A 48 -9.89 -4.72 15.72
CA GLU A 48 -8.47 -4.42 15.50
C GLU A 48 -8.28 -3.60 14.23
N ALA A 49 -8.98 -3.94 13.16
CA ALA A 49 -8.98 -3.18 11.92
C ALA A 49 -9.43 -1.73 12.17
N GLU A 50 -10.49 -1.53 12.93
CA GLU A 50 -11.00 -0.20 13.30
C GLU A 50 -9.98 0.59 14.13
N ARG A 51 -9.37 -0.02 15.16
CA ARG A 51 -8.34 0.65 15.97
C ARG A 51 -7.16 1.11 15.13
N ARG A 52 -6.67 0.25 14.22
CA ARG A 52 -5.53 0.57 13.34
C ARG A 52 -5.87 1.68 12.36
N GLN A 53 -7.06 1.62 11.77
CA GLN A 53 -7.52 2.64 10.85
C GLN A 53 -7.67 4.00 11.54
N SER A 54 -8.33 4.04 12.68
CA SER A 54 -8.51 5.27 13.47
C SER A 54 -7.18 5.85 13.94
N ALA A 55 -6.21 5.00 14.32
CA ALA A 55 -4.87 5.44 14.67
C ALA A 55 -4.13 6.06 13.46
N HIS A 56 -4.22 5.42 12.29
CA HIS A 56 -3.64 5.98 11.07
C HIS A 56 -4.30 7.33 10.70
N GLU A 57 -5.61 7.38 10.66
CA GLU A 57 -6.37 8.59 10.34
C GLU A 57 -6.06 9.75 11.31
N SER A 58 -5.90 9.46 12.60
CA SER A 58 -5.48 10.45 13.59
C SER A 58 -4.09 11.02 13.27
N VAL A 59 -3.14 10.16 12.96
CA VAL A 59 -1.75 10.56 12.67
C VAL A 59 -1.64 11.39 11.39
N VAL A 60 -2.43 11.06 10.36
CA VAL A 60 -2.45 11.81 9.09
C VAL A 60 -3.45 12.96 9.10
N GLY A 61 -4.08 13.25 10.25
CA GLY A 61 -5.01 14.37 10.41
C GLY A 61 -6.40 14.16 9.82
N LEU A 62 -6.81 12.90 9.62
CA LEU A 62 -8.13 12.53 9.08
C LEU A 62 -9.12 12.09 10.17
N GLY A 63 -8.86 12.40 11.45
CA GLY A 63 -9.69 11.92 12.56
C GLY A 63 -11.16 12.33 12.51
N LEU A 64 -11.48 13.41 11.82
CA LEU A 64 -12.85 13.86 11.55
C LEU A 64 -13.36 13.47 10.15
N ARG A 65 -12.58 12.67 9.41
CA ARG A 65 -12.85 12.30 8.01
C ARG A 65 -13.00 13.51 7.09
N ASP A 66 -12.38 14.62 7.47
CA ASP A 66 -12.25 15.82 6.64
C ASP A 66 -11.05 15.65 5.70
N CYS A 67 -11.33 15.35 4.44
CA CYS A 67 -10.31 15.10 3.43
C CYS A 67 -9.51 16.36 3.06
N SER A 68 -9.98 17.54 3.48
CA SER A 68 -9.30 18.82 3.24
C SER A 68 -8.34 19.23 4.35
N ALA A 69 -8.39 18.59 5.53
CA ALA A 69 -7.58 18.94 6.69
C ALA A 69 -6.64 17.77 7.09
N PRO A 70 -5.46 18.05 7.70
CA PRO A 70 -4.73 19.31 7.64
C PRO A 70 -4.26 19.63 6.22
N PRO A 71 -3.70 20.79 5.94
CA PRO A 71 -3.09 21.07 4.64
C PRO A 71 -2.03 20.01 4.27
N TRP A 72 -2.01 19.59 3.00
CA TRP A 72 -1.07 18.59 2.47
C TRP A 72 -0.86 18.79 0.98
N GLY A 73 0.19 18.20 0.43
CA GLY A 73 0.44 18.17 -1.00
C GLY A 73 1.07 16.88 -1.44
N LEU A 74 0.95 16.57 -2.72
CA LEU A 74 1.64 15.49 -3.36
C LEU A 74 2.09 15.86 -4.77
N GLN A 75 3.18 15.26 -5.19
CA GLN A 75 3.62 15.20 -6.56
C GLN A 75 3.77 13.74 -6.98
N GLY A 76 3.40 13.44 -8.23
CA GLY A 76 3.43 12.06 -8.66
C GLY A 76 2.99 11.85 -10.09
N ARG A 77 2.54 10.64 -10.33
CA ARG A 77 2.03 10.20 -11.64
C ARG A 77 0.66 9.58 -11.46
N VAL A 78 -0.22 9.89 -12.38
CA VAL A 78 -1.56 9.35 -12.41
C VAL A 78 -1.85 8.77 -13.79
N ALA A 79 -2.62 7.69 -13.81
CA ALA A 79 -3.27 7.19 -15.01
C ALA A 79 -4.75 6.93 -14.69
N VAL A 80 -5.60 7.45 -15.54
CA VAL A 80 -7.07 7.32 -15.46
C VAL A 80 -7.56 6.60 -16.70
N SER A 81 -8.50 5.69 -16.53
CA SER A 81 -9.21 5.07 -17.66
C SER A 81 -10.66 4.81 -17.27
N THR A 82 -11.56 4.96 -18.25
CA THR A 82 -13.00 4.69 -18.13
C THR A 82 -13.54 4.33 -19.52
N GLY A 83 -14.22 3.19 -19.66
CA GLY A 83 -14.85 2.81 -20.91
C GLY A 83 -13.92 2.68 -22.13
N GLY A 84 -12.64 2.37 -21.90
CA GLY A 84 -11.62 2.30 -22.96
C GLY A 84 -10.96 3.63 -23.30
N GLU A 85 -11.44 4.75 -22.79
CA GLU A 85 -10.81 6.05 -22.86
C GLU A 85 -9.95 6.31 -21.63
N GLY A 86 -8.89 7.12 -21.75
CA GLY A 86 -8.07 7.45 -20.61
C GLY A 86 -6.86 8.29 -20.95
N GLY A 87 -6.12 8.62 -19.91
CA GLY A 87 -4.89 9.40 -20.02
C GLY A 87 -3.96 9.15 -18.85
N SER A 88 -2.72 9.58 -19.03
CA SER A 88 -1.73 9.52 -17.96
C SER A 88 -0.85 10.76 -18.00
N GLY A 89 -0.37 11.16 -16.83
CA GLY A 89 0.46 12.33 -16.71
C GLY A 89 1.07 12.48 -15.32
N ARG A 90 1.70 13.63 -15.13
CA ARG A 90 2.12 14.09 -13.81
C ARG A 90 0.94 14.71 -13.10
N ILE A 91 0.85 14.45 -11.81
CA ILE A 91 -0.10 15.09 -10.93
C ILE A 91 0.66 15.95 -9.90
N ASP A 92 0.18 17.14 -9.69
CA ASP A 92 0.55 18.01 -8.57
C ASP A 92 -0.74 18.38 -7.87
N TRP A 93 -0.88 18.02 -6.60
CA TRP A 93 -2.07 18.30 -5.81
C TRP A 93 -1.68 19.02 -4.54
N THR A 94 -2.19 20.22 -4.38
CA THR A 94 -2.08 21.01 -3.17
C THR A 94 -3.45 21.14 -2.51
N GLN A 95 -3.53 20.76 -1.25
CA GLN A 95 -4.70 20.89 -0.41
C GLN A 95 -4.40 21.86 0.71
N GLY A 96 -5.05 23.01 0.71
CA GLY A 96 -5.02 23.97 1.80
C GLY A 96 -6.32 23.96 2.61
N ALA A 97 -6.41 24.81 3.62
CA ALA A 97 -7.63 24.98 4.40
C ALA A 97 -8.78 25.50 3.51
N GLY A 98 -9.74 24.62 3.20
CA GLY A 98 -10.92 24.96 2.41
C GLY A 98 -10.67 25.22 0.92
N ARG A 99 -9.47 24.95 0.40
CA ARG A 99 -9.12 25.08 -1.02
C ARG A 99 -8.24 23.94 -1.47
N TYR A 100 -8.38 23.57 -2.74
CA TYR A 100 -7.46 22.63 -3.39
C TYR A 100 -7.12 23.12 -4.80
N GLU A 101 -5.96 22.69 -5.26
CA GLU A 101 -5.54 22.80 -6.64
C GLU A 101 -4.94 21.46 -7.09
N ILE A 102 -5.42 20.91 -8.19
CA ILE A 102 -4.94 19.70 -8.81
C ILE A 102 -4.54 20.04 -10.23
N THR A 103 -3.27 19.94 -10.54
CA THR A 103 -2.74 20.09 -11.90
C THR A 103 -2.39 18.72 -12.46
N LEU A 104 -2.90 18.43 -13.66
CA LEU A 104 -2.49 17.27 -14.46
C LEU A 104 -1.81 17.76 -15.73
N SER A 105 -0.60 17.25 -15.97
CA SER A 105 0.18 17.54 -17.18
C SER A 105 0.57 16.26 -17.89
N ALA A 106 0.18 16.16 -19.17
CA ALA A 106 0.52 15.06 -20.05
C ALA A 106 1.66 15.49 -20.99
N PRO A 107 2.93 15.14 -20.69
CA PRO A 107 4.09 15.64 -21.44
C PRO A 107 4.07 15.26 -22.93
N VAL A 108 3.49 14.11 -23.26
CA VAL A 108 3.44 13.58 -24.63
C VAL A 108 2.50 14.39 -25.50
N THR A 109 1.30 14.70 -24.99
CA THR A 109 0.28 15.47 -25.72
C THR A 109 0.41 16.97 -25.51
N ARG A 110 1.30 17.42 -24.62
CA ARG A 110 1.46 18.81 -24.16
C ARG A 110 0.16 19.43 -23.64
N GLN A 111 -0.77 18.59 -23.20
CA GLN A 111 -2.01 19.02 -22.56
C GLN A 111 -1.76 19.17 -21.06
N SER A 112 -2.29 20.23 -20.49
CA SER A 112 -2.32 20.45 -19.06
C SER A 112 -3.67 21.01 -18.69
N TRP A 113 -4.26 20.48 -17.65
CA TRP A 113 -5.47 21.02 -17.08
C TRP A 113 -5.34 21.16 -15.56
N ARG A 114 -6.11 22.09 -15.04
CA ARG A 114 -6.09 22.44 -13.63
C ARG A 114 -7.51 22.47 -13.10
N LEU A 115 -7.75 21.69 -12.06
CA LEU A 115 -8.95 21.73 -11.27
C LEU A 115 -8.64 22.45 -9.94
N SER A 116 -9.30 23.53 -9.68
CA SER A 116 -9.23 24.25 -8.41
C SER A 116 -10.62 24.37 -7.81
N GLY A 117 -10.70 24.40 -6.47
CA GLY A 117 -12.00 24.49 -5.82
C GLY A 117 -11.91 24.75 -4.33
N GLY A 118 -13.09 24.86 -3.71
CA GLY A 118 -13.27 25.11 -2.29
C GLY A 118 -14.74 25.30 -1.95
N GLN A 119 -15.04 26.02 -0.87
CA GLN A 119 -16.43 26.25 -0.41
C GLN A 119 -17.29 27.03 -1.43
N GLY A 120 -16.68 27.79 -2.33
CA GLY A 120 -17.39 28.58 -3.34
C GLY A 120 -17.62 27.90 -4.68
N GLY A 121 -17.33 26.60 -4.79
CA GLY A 121 -17.43 25.82 -6.02
C GLY A 121 -16.08 25.45 -6.61
N ALA A 122 -16.08 25.03 -7.86
CA ALA A 122 -14.91 24.52 -8.56
C ALA A 122 -14.74 25.20 -9.93
N ARG A 123 -13.49 25.20 -10.41
CA ARG A 123 -13.08 25.68 -11.73
C ARG A 123 -12.13 24.68 -12.36
N LEU A 124 -12.39 24.39 -13.63
CA LEU A 124 -11.55 23.52 -14.47
C LEU A 124 -11.03 24.34 -15.65
N ASP A 125 -9.72 24.46 -15.75
CA ASP A 125 -8.99 25.14 -16.81
C ASP A 125 -8.24 24.15 -17.70
N GLY A 126 -7.97 24.52 -18.95
CA GLY A 126 -7.16 23.72 -19.88
C GLY A 126 -7.95 22.65 -20.63
N VAL A 127 -9.27 22.62 -20.53
CA VAL A 127 -10.14 21.71 -21.28
C VAL A 127 -10.61 22.35 -22.59
N GLU A 128 -11.03 21.51 -23.53
CA GLU A 128 -11.62 21.97 -24.81
C GLU A 128 -12.86 22.83 -24.53
N GLY A 129 -13.00 23.91 -25.30
CA GLY A 129 -14.08 24.90 -25.13
C GLY A 129 -13.80 25.96 -24.04
N GLY A 130 -12.62 25.95 -23.43
CA GLY A 130 -12.20 26.94 -22.43
C GLY A 130 -12.56 26.60 -20.99
N PRO A 131 -12.28 27.54 -20.06
CA PRO A 131 -12.52 27.31 -18.64
C PRO A 131 -13.98 27.06 -18.31
N ARG A 132 -14.23 26.12 -17.36
CA ARG A 132 -15.56 25.79 -16.85
C ARG A 132 -15.61 26.03 -15.35
N THR A 133 -16.76 26.46 -14.86
CA THR A 133 -17.01 26.65 -13.43
C THR A 133 -18.31 25.99 -13.02
N GLY A 134 -18.42 25.55 -11.79
CA GLY A 134 -19.61 24.92 -11.24
C GLY A 134 -19.54 24.74 -9.73
N PRO A 135 -20.65 24.39 -9.11
CA PRO A 135 -20.69 24.18 -7.67
C PRO A 135 -19.97 22.90 -7.21
N ASP A 136 -19.80 21.95 -8.13
CA ASP A 136 -19.31 20.59 -7.82
C ASP A 136 -18.19 20.17 -8.79
N ALA A 137 -17.06 19.76 -8.22
CA ALA A 137 -15.88 19.36 -8.99
C ALA A 137 -16.04 18.04 -9.73
N ASP A 138 -16.76 17.09 -9.12
CA ASP A 138 -16.96 15.76 -9.70
C ASP A 138 -17.86 15.86 -10.92
N ALA A 139 -18.89 16.74 -10.85
CA ALA A 139 -19.75 17.05 -11.99
C ALA A 139 -18.96 17.76 -13.11
N LEU A 140 -18.13 18.75 -12.79
CA LEU A 140 -17.27 19.41 -13.78
C LEU A 140 -16.34 18.44 -14.50
N LEU A 141 -15.69 17.53 -13.77
CA LEU A 141 -14.81 16.53 -14.35
C LEU A 141 -15.59 15.57 -15.26
N ARG A 142 -16.72 15.06 -14.80
CA ARG A 142 -17.55 14.14 -15.56
C ARG A 142 -18.02 14.78 -16.87
N ASP A 143 -18.48 16.04 -16.82
CA ASP A 143 -19.00 16.74 -17.99
C ASP A 143 -17.90 17.10 -18.99
N ALA A 144 -16.67 17.37 -18.50
CA ALA A 144 -15.55 17.75 -19.33
C ALA A 144 -14.76 16.58 -19.90
N THR A 145 -14.63 15.50 -19.13
CA THR A 145 -13.70 14.40 -19.41
C THR A 145 -14.37 13.02 -19.45
N ARG A 146 -15.65 12.93 -19.07
CA ARG A 146 -16.42 11.69 -18.83
C ARG A 146 -15.83 10.82 -17.70
N TRP A 147 -14.95 11.36 -16.90
CA TRP A 147 -14.37 10.64 -15.76
C TRP A 147 -15.23 10.85 -14.51
N GLU A 148 -15.74 9.76 -13.99
CA GLU A 148 -16.50 9.75 -12.73
C GLU A 148 -15.55 9.54 -11.54
N ILE A 149 -14.78 10.57 -11.21
CA ILE A 149 -13.78 10.52 -10.13
C ILE A 149 -14.29 11.38 -8.97
N PRO A 150 -14.52 10.80 -7.77
CA PRO A 150 -14.92 11.55 -6.59
C PRO A 150 -13.71 12.24 -5.96
N VAL A 151 -13.44 13.47 -6.40
CA VAL A 151 -12.25 14.25 -6.01
C VAL A 151 -12.16 14.42 -4.48
N ALA A 152 -13.29 14.77 -3.86
CA ALA A 152 -13.35 14.96 -2.42
C ALA A 152 -13.00 13.68 -1.64
N ALA A 153 -13.60 12.55 -2.00
CA ALA A 153 -13.31 11.26 -1.36
C ALA A 153 -11.88 10.78 -1.66
N LEU A 154 -11.41 11.02 -2.90
CA LEU A 154 -10.05 10.66 -3.29
C LEU A 154 -8.99 11.35 -2.42
N GLY A 155 -9.24 12.58 -1.96
CA GLY A 155 -8.35 13.28 -1.02
C GLY A 155 -8.14 12.54 0.31
N CYS A 156 -9.12 11.79 0.81
CA CYS A 156 -8.95 10.90 1.95
C CYS A 156 -8.27 9.58 1.54
N TRP A 157 -8.79 8.93 0.51
CA TRP A 157 -8.31 7.61 0.09
C TRP A 157 -6.84 7.62 -0.28
N ILE A 158 -6.35 8.67 -0.96
CA ILE A 158 -4.95 8.77 -1.35
C ILE A 158 -4.00 8.84 -0.15
N ARG A 159 -4.50 9.29 1.02
CA ARG A 159 -3.76 9.29 2.28
C ARG A 159 -3.98 8.02 3.11
N GLY A 160 -4.73 7.04 2.61
CA GLY A 160 -5.04 5.79 3.30
C GLY A 160 -6.16 5.91 4.33
N GLY A 161 -6.99 6.94 4.25
CA GLY A 161 -8.10 7.19 5.15
C GLY A 161 -9.46 7.00 4.51
N ARG A 162 -10.49 6.89 5.34
CA ARG A 162 -11.89 6.84 4.93
C ARG A 162 -12.41 8.24 4.63
N ALA A 163 -13.24 8.36 3.62
CA ALA A 163 -14.03 9.57 3.38
C ALA A 163 -15.23 9.62 4.36
N ASP A 164 -15.90 10.78 4.40
CA ASP A 164 -17.08 10.97 5.24
C ASP A 164 -18.17 9.93 4.95
N GLY A 165 -18.51 9.16 5.97
CA GLY A 165 -19.50 8.08 5.88
C GLY A 165 -20.91 8.56 5.60
N ALA A 166 -21.27 9.78 5.99
CA ALA A 166 -22.58 10.36 5.68
C ALA A 166 -22.75 10.61 4.17
N ARG A 167 -21.65 10.86 3.45
CA ARG A 167 -21.65 11.12 2.01
C ARG A 167 -21.28 9.90 1.18
N CYS A 168 -20.32 9.10 1.65
CA CYS A 168 -19.71 8.01 0.90
C CYS A 168 -20.07 6.61 1.45
N GLY A 169 -20.93 6.53 2.49
CA GLY A 169 -21.28 5.27 3.14
C GLY A 169 -20.15 4.69 3.99
N GLU A 170 -20.43 3.56 4.61
CA GLU A 170 -19.47 2.85 5.46
C GLU A 170 -18.35 2.21 4.62
N ALA A 171 -17.15 2.19 5.17
CA ALA A 171 -16.00 1.59 4.54
C ALA A 171 -15.72 0.18 5.04
N THR A 172 -15.36 -0.72 4.13
CA THR A 172 -14.78 -2.03 4.47
C THR A 172 -13.27 -1.97 4.34
N LEU A 173 -12.56 -2.49 5.33
CA LEU A 173 -11.12 -2.39 5.46
C LEU A 173 -10.47 -3.78 5.46
N ARG A 174 -9.36 -3.93 4.77
CA ARG A 174 -8.51 -5.11 4.84
C ARG A 174 -7.06 -4.71 5.05
N PHE A 175 -6.41 -5.32 6.04
CA PHE A 175 -5.02 -5.10 6.39
C PHE A 175 -4.19 -6.33 6.05
N ASN A 176 -2.88 -6.16 5.79
CA ASN A 176 -1.97 -7.29 5.74
C ASN A 176 -1.72 -7.84 7.15
N GLY A 177 -1.46 -9.15 7.23
CA GLY A 177 -1.16 -9.83 8.49
C GLY A 177 0.28 -9.63 9.01
N GLY A 178 1.06 -8.74 8.38
CA GLY A 178 2.44 -8.47 8.77
C GLY A 178 2.57 -7.63 10.04
N ALA A 179 3.79 -7.56 10.58
CA ALA A 179 4.10 -6.75 11.75
C ALA A 179 3.82 -5.25 11.54
N ASP A 180 3.94 -4.78 10.30
CA ASP A 180 3.62 -3.43 9.87
C ASP A 180 2.11 -3.15 9.75
N GLY A 181 1.28 -4.21 9.66
CA GLY A 181 -0.18 -4.12 9.74
C GLY A 181 -0.80 -3.05 8.84
N ARG A 182 -0.31 -2.93 7.59
CA ARG A 182 -0.74 -1.87 6.66
C ARG A 182 -2.10 -2.17 6.05
N LEU A 183 -2.87 -1.11 5.83
CA LEU A 183 -4.08 -1.18 5.01
C LEU A 183 -3.68 -1.59 3.59
N VAL A 184 -4.28 -2.66 3.07
CA VAL A 184 -4.06 -3.15 1.70
C VAL A 184 -5.26 -2.93 0.81
N ARG A 185 -6.47 -2.83 1.40
CA ARG A 185 -7.69 -2.52 0.65
C ARG A 185 -8.68 -1.75 1.49
N LEU A 186 -9.28 -0.76 0.87
CA LEU A 186 -10.44 -0.01 1.36
C LEU A 186 -11.53 -0.10 0.30
N VAL A 187 -12.77 -0.40 0.71
CA VAL A 187 -13.93 -0.35 -0.17
C VAL A 187 -14.91 0.65 0.40
N GLN A 188 -15.27 1.67 -0.37
CA GLN A 188 -16.20 2.72 0.04
C GLN A 188 -16.86 3.34 -1.18
N ASP A 189 -18.13 3.67 -1.13
CA ASP A 189 -18.91 4.29 -2.23
C ASP A 189 -18.79 3.51 -3.56
N GLY A 190 -18.80 2.18 -3.49
CA GLY A 190 -18.62 1.31 -4.65
C GLY A 190 -17.21 1.29 -5.24
N TRP A 191 -16.29 2.12 -4.72
CA TRP A 191 -14.88 2.08 -5.09
C TRP A 191 -14.10 1.05 -4.28
N THR A 192 -13.23 0.32 -4.95
CA THR A 192 -12.19 -0.52 -4.33
C THR A 192 -10.85 0.15 -4.51
N ILE A 193 -10.19 0.47 -3.40
CA ILE A 193 -8.89 1.11 -3.36
C ILE A 193 -7.87 0.09 -2.85
N ASP A 194 -6.96 -0.35 -3.73
CA ASP A 194 -5.87 -1.26 -3.40
C ASP A 194 -4.57 -0.47 -3.18
N TYR A 195 -3.98 -0.60 -1.99
CA TYR A 195 -2.70 0.00 -1.63
C TYR A 195 -1.58 -1.01 -1.82
N THR A 196 -0.74 -0.79 -2.81
CA THR A 196 0.32 -1.74 -3.20
C THR A 196 1.70 -1.37 -2.69
N ALA A 197 1.90 -0.12 -2.27
CA ALA A 197 3.12 0.32 -1.62
C ALA A 197 2.84 1.48 -0.66
N TRP A 198 3.61 1.52 0.43
CA TRP A 198 3.59 2.56 1.44
C TRP A 198 4.98 3.13 1.63
N ARG A 199 5.09 4.45 1.81
CA ARG A 199 6.32 5.10 2.27
C ARG A 199 6.50 4.81 3.76
N SER A 200 7.70 4.46 4.16
CA SER A 200 8.03 4.30 5.57
C SER A 200 7.91 5.63 6.30
N PRO A 201 7.46 5.63 7.57
CA PRO A 201 7.44 6.84 8.36
C PRO A 201 8.87 7.33 8.63
N THR A 202 9.01 8.64 8.82
CA THR A 202 10.23 9.28 9.33
C THR A 202 9.92 9.92 10.67
N ALA A 203 10.89 10.60 11.29
CA ALA A 203 10.66 11.35 12.54
C ALA A 203 9.61 12.47 12.39
N SER A 204 9.45 13.02 11.18
CA SER A 204 8.56 14.15 10.89
C SER A 204 7.40 13.82 9.95
N THR A 205 7.37 12.64 9.37
CA THR A 205 6.37 12.29 8.35
C THR A 205 5.75 10.94 8.69
N PRO A 206 4.42 10.83 8.77
CA PRO A 206 3.75 9.55 8.97
C PRO A 206 3.94 8.62 7.77
N ALA A 207 3.61 7.35 7.96
CA ALA A 207 3.50 6.44 6.83
C ALA A 207 2.34 6.86 5.93
N LEU A 208 2.60 7.05 4.65
CA LEU A 208 1.62 7.42 3.64
C LEU A 208 1.66 6.47 2.45
N PRO A 209 0.54 6.24 1.75
CA PRO A 209 0.54 5.44 0.53
C PRO A 209 1.52 5.99 -0.50
N GLN A 210 2.23 5.11 -1.18
CA GLN A 210 3.11 5.45 -2.29
C GLN A 210 2.52 5.00 -3.63
N ARG A 211 1.76 3.89 -3.63
CA ARG A 211 1.08 3.40 -4.83
C ARG A 211 -0.30 2.88 -4.47
N LEU A 212 -1.27 3.31 -5.22
CA LEU A 212 -2.62 2.81 -5.09
C LEU A 212 -3.30 2.67 -6.46
N VAL A 213 -4.32 1.83 -6.48
CA VAL A 213 -5.24 1.66 -7.60
C VAL A 213 -6.65 1.74 -7.07
N ALA A 214 -7.45 2.67 -7.55
CA ALA A 214 -8.87 2.76 -7.26
C ALA A 214 -9.67 2.30 -8.48
N THR A 215 -10.70 1.47 -8.26
CA THR A 215 -11.55 0.91 -9.32
C THR A 215 -13.01 0.96 -8.92
N ARG A 216 -13.89 1.27 -9.90
CA ARG A 216 -15.35 1.16 -9.80
C ARG A 216 -15.92 0.85 -11.19
N GLY A 217 -16.50 -0.33 -11.39
CA GLY A 217 -16.89 -0.79 -12.72
C GLY A 217 -15.69 -0.83 -13.66
N ASP A 218 -15.80 -0.14 -14.80
CA ASP A 218 -14.72 0.03 -15.78
C ASP A 218 -13.81 1.24 -15.52
N ALA A 219 -14.17 2.08 -14.54
CA ALA A 219 -13.34 3.20 -14.13
C ALA A 219 -12.14 2.72 -13.29
N ARG A 220 -10.94 3.23 -13.62
CA ARG A 220 -9.71 2.91 -12.94
C ARG A 220 -8.79 4.12 -12.82
N VAL A 221 -8.33 4.37 -11.61
CA VAL A 221 -7.35 5.41 -11.29
C VAL A 221 -6.14 4.75 -10.67
N ARG A 222 -4.96 4.95 -11.24
CA ARG A 222 -3.67 4.52 -10.65
C ARG A 222 -2.90 5.74 -10.25
N VAL A 223 -2.39 5.74 -9.03
CA VAL A 223 -1.54 6.82 -8.52
C VAL A 223 -0.22 6.25 -8.03
N VAL A 224 0.86 6.91 -8.41
CA VAL A 224 2.20 6.71 -7.85
C VAL A 224 2.63 8.06 -7.29
N VAL A 225 2.78 8.13 -5.98
CA VAL A 225 3.24 9.34 -5.30
C VAL A 225 4.76 9.32 -5.25
N ASP A 226 5.37 10.29 -5.90
CA ASP A 226 6.82 10.47 -5.91
C ASP A 226 7.25 11.28 -4.67
N ASP A 227 6.46 12.28 -4.26
CA ASP A 227 6.70 13.05 -3.05
C ASP A 227 5.43 13.50 -2.33
N TRP A 228 5.52 13.61 -1.01
CA TRP A 228 4.51 14.18 -0.12
C TRP A 228 5.08 15.44 0.51
N SER A 229 4.32 16.51 0.51
CA SER A 229 4.71 17.77 1.15
C SER A 229 3.62 18.24 2.12
N ALA A 230 4.06 18.91 3.19
CA ALA A 230 3.21 19.87 3.87
C ALA A 230 3.22 21.16 3.04
N PRO A 231 2.09 21.79 2.77
CA PRO A 231 2.05 23.09 2.10
C PRO A 231 2.61 24.19 2.97
#